data_c54d9b688db04a0bd857601734d4c69f
#
_entry.id   c54d9b688db04a0bd857601734d4c69f
#
_cell.length_a   1.000
_cell.length_b   1.000
_cell.length_c   1.000
_cell.angle_alpha   90.00
_cell.angle_beta   90.00
_cell.angle_gamma   90.00
#
_symmetry.space_group_name_H-M   'P 1'
#
loop_
_entity.id
_entity.type
_entity.pdbx_description
1 polymer ?
#
loop_
_entity_poly.entity_id
_entity_poly.type
_entity_poly.pdbx_seq_one_letter_code
_entity_poly.pdbx_strand_id
1 'polypeptide(L)'
;MSQKSLYDFETEQIDKMFDCKNYLFKNSKHEKVILESDTGVKMVRHVIYKPADVSVYQRLALINNPYLCRIYEISESTEAYTIYEEFCDGMTLTDYANGETLAEHDALNITCSICQGLYALHNSGIVHRDIKPDNIIICDDNNVKIIDFDISKIYKSNQRSDTQTLGTVGFAAPEQFGMQQSDARTDLYSLAVLLNVLLTGEHPSVKMCENKKILKVIKKCLSINPDDRYSTAEELYNVLNKIRRKLKYEKMS
;
A
#
# COMPACT_ATOMS: atom_id res chain seq x y z
N MET A 1 36.82 8.79 23.07
CA MET A 1 36.30 7.67 22.28
C MET A 1 34.78 7.78 22.39
N SER A 2 34.08 8.21 21.31
CA SER A 2 32.61 8.21 21.30
C SER A 2 32.12 6.77 21.37
N GLN A 3 31.28 6.45 22.33
CA GLN A 3 30.55 5.18 22.33
C GLN A 3 29.74 5.12 21.04
N LYS A 4 30.10 4.22 20.12
CA LYS A 4 29.22 3.86 19.00
C LYS A 4 27.91 3.40 19.60
N SER A 5 26.80 3.94 19.10
CA SER A 5 25.46 3.50 19.52
C SER A 5 25.20 2.07 19.00
N LEU A 6 24.26 1.36 19.59
CA LEU A 6 23.81 0.05 19.08
C LEU A 6 23.37 0.17 17.61
N TYR A 7 22.75 1.28 17.26
CA TYR A 7 22.39 1.68 15.89
C TYR A 7 23.55 1.62 14.90
N ASP A 8 24.69 2.28 15.25
CA ASP A 8 25.86 2.32 14.36
C ASP A 8 26.41 0.92 14.13
N PHE A 9 26.31 0.04 15.15
CA PHE A 9 26.79 -1.33 15.05
C PHE A 9 25.87 -2.18 14.14
N GLU A 10 24.55 -2.12 14.29
CA GLU A 10 23.59 -2.88 13.49
C GLU A 10 23.62 -2.44 12.02
N THR A 11 23.61 -1.14 11.76
CA THR A 11 23.70 -0.58 10.41
C THR A 11 25.03 -0.98 9.75
N GLU A 12 26.17 -0.89 10.47
CA GLU A 12 27.48 -1.34 9.95
C GLU A 12 27.53 -2.84 9.65
N GLN A 13 26.82 -3.69 10.39
CA GLN A 13 26.76 -5.12 10.09
C GLN A 13 26.01 -5.38 8.79
N ILE A 14 24.87 -4.73 8.60
CA ILE A 14 24.09 -4.83 7.35
C ILE A 14 24.89 -4.28 6.18
N ASP A 15 25.50 -3.10 6.32
CA ASP A 15 26.32 -2.47 5.27
C ASP A 15 27.57 -3.30 4.89
N LYS A 16 28.04 -4.19 5.77
CA LYS A 16 29.10 -5.16 5.44
C LYS A 16 28.62 -6.38 4.65
N MET A 17 27.37 -6.73 4.78
CA MET A 17 26.75 -7.92 4.17
C MET A 17 26.05 -7.61 2.85
N PHE A 18 25.76 -6.35 2.59
CA PHE A 18 24.97 -5.92 1.45
C PHE A 18 25.63 -4.75 0.72
N ASP A 19 25.66 -4.85 -0.61
CA ASP A 19 26.07 -3.76 -1.50
C ASP A 19 24.87 -2.92 -1.92
N CYS A 20 25.06 -1.60 -2.04
CA CYS A 20 24.08 -0.73 -2.65
C CYS A 20 24.06 -0.92 -4.17
N LYS A 21 22.96 -1.42 -4.74
CA LYS A 21 22.84 -1.66 -6.18
C LYS A 21 22.20 -0.49 -6.92
N ASN A 22 21.01 -0.07 -6.47
CA ASN A 22 20.25 0.97 -7.16
C ASN A 22 19.58 1.93 -6.19
N TYR A 23 19.61 3.22 -6.53
CA TYR A 23 18.77 4.21 -5.88
C TYR A 23 17.35 4.14 -6.48
N LEU A 24 16.35 3.89 -5.63
CA LEU A 24 14.95 3.96 -6.02
C LEU A 24 14.45 5.40 -5.97
N PHE A 25 14.89 6.14 -4.94
CA PHE A 25 14.43 7.49 -4.69
C PHE A 25 15.40 8.22 -3.75
N LYS A 26 15.60 9.53 -3.98
CA LYS A 26 16.36 10.41 -3.08
C LYS A 26 15.87 11.84 -3.16
N ASN A 27 15.59 12.42 -2.00
CA ASN A 27 15.35 13.86 -1.83
C ASN A 27 15.93 14.36 -0.51
N SER A 28 15.57 15.57 -0.08
CA SER A 28 16.07 16.16 1.18
C SER A 28 15.54 15.50 2.45
N LYS A 29 14.50 14.67 2.36
CA LYS A 29 13.84 14.04 3.52
C LYS A 29 13.97 12.52 3.53
N HIS A 30 14.05 11.90 2.37
CA HIS A 30 14.02 10.45 2.21
C HIS A 30 15.06 9.99 1.19
N GLU A 31 15.63 8.81 1.46
CA GLU A 31 16.46 8.08 0.53
C GLU A 31 16.05 6.60 0.55
N LYS A 32 15.70 6.02 -0.60
CA LYS A 32 15.42 4.58 -0.73
C LYS A 32 16.42 3.95 -1.70
N VAL A 33 17.07 2.88 -1.29
CA VAL A 33 18.04 2.13 -2.09
C VAL A 33 17.80 0.63 -2.00
N ILE A 34 18.07 -0.08 -3.08
CA ILE A 34 18.12 -1.54 -3.07
C ILE A 34 19.50 -1.98 -2.62
N LEU A 35 19.52 -2.80 -1.59
CA LEU A 35 20.69 -3.52 -1.11
C LEU A 35 20.64 -4.96 -1.59
N GLU A 36 21.79 -5.52 -1.97
CA GLU A 36 21.91 -6.92 -2.39
C GLU A 36 23.16 -7.54 -1.77
N SER A 37 23.00 -8.71 -1.17
CA SER A 37 24.11 -9.50 -0.62
C SER A 37 24.85 -10.28 -1.70
N ASP A 38 26.04 -10.79 -1.38
CA ASP A 38 26.81 -11.69 -2.25
C ASP A 38 26.03 -12.97 -2.63
N THR A 39 25.05 -13.36 -1.83
CA THR A 39 24.20 -14.53 -2.09
C THR A 39 22.93 -14.19 -2.90
N GLY A 40 22.76 -12.92 -3.33
CA GLY A 40 21.63 -12.46 -4.12
C GLY A 40 20.37 -12.13 -3.30
N VAL A 41 20.45 -12.13 -1.97
CA VAL A 41 19.35 -11.67 -1.11
C VAL A 41 19.23 -10.16 -1.23
N LYS A 42 18.00 -9.68 -1.48
CA LYS A 42 17.71 -8.25 -1.63
C LYS A 42 16.86 -7.72 -0.49
N MET A 43 17.07 -6.44 -0.17
CA MET A 43 16.21 -5.66 0.71
C MET A 43 16.21 -4.19 0.28
N VAL A 44 15.26 -3.42 0.79
CA VAL A 44 15.23 -1.97 0.62
C VAL A 44 15.70 -1.31 1.91
N ARG A 45 16.69 -0.41 1.81
CA ARG A 45 17.06 0.51 2.88
C ARG A 45 16.38 1.84 2.63
N HIS A 46 15.52 2.25 3.55
CA HIS A 46 14.83 3.52 3.52
C HIS A 46 15.33 4.40 4.68
N VAL A 47 16.02 5.49 4.34
CA VAL A 47 16.50 6.49 5.30
C VAL A 47 15.52 7.65 5.33
N ILE A 48 15.04 8.01 6.53
CA ILE A 48 14.15 9.14 6.77
C ILE A 48 14.87 10.13 7.67
N TYR A 49 15.18 11.31 7.13
CA TYR A 49 15.91 12.34 7.86
C TYR A 49 15.02 13.05 8.88
N LYS A 50 15.55 13.34 10.05
CA LYS A 50 14.85 14.04 11.14
C LYS A 50 14.68 15.53 10.84
N PRO A 51 13.61 16.19 11.33
CA PRO A 51 12.56 15.60 12.18
C PRO A 51 11.55 14.77 11.37
N ALA A 52 11.20 13.58 11.85
CA ALA A 52 10.25 12.67 11.22
C ALA A 52 9.47 11.85 12.25
N ASP A 53 8.26 11.40 11.89
CA ASP A 53 7.45 10.46 12.65
C ASP A 53 7.46 9.10 11.93
N VAL A 54 8.06 8.10 12.56
CA VAL A 54 8.15 6.73 12.04
C VAL A 54 7.21 5.75 12.76
N SER A 55 6.25 6.26 13.52
CA SER A 55 5.30 5.45 14.29
C SER A 55 4.48 4.49 13.44
N VAL A 56 4.22 4.83 12.17
CA VAL A 56 3.60 3.92 11.20
C VAL A 56 4.50 2.72 10.95
N TYR A 57 5.77 2.92 10.65
CA TYR A 57 6.75 1.84 10.40
C TYR A 57 6.97 0.96 11.64
N GLN A 58 7.01 1.56 12.83
CA GLN A 58 7.08 0.82 14.09
C GLN A 58 5.89 -0.12 14.30
N ARG A 59 4.68 0.32 13.92
CA ARG A 59 3.50 -0.56 13.94
C ARG A 59 3.51 -1.60 12.84
N LEU A 60 3.95 -1.24 11.63
CA LEU A 60 4.07 -2.17 10.50
C LEU A 60 5.02 -3.32 10.84
N ALA A 61 6.13 -3.06 11.53
CA ALA A 61 7.08 -4.07 11.96
C ALA A 61 6.46 -5.17 12.84
N LEU A 62 5.32 -4.89 13.48
CA LEU A 62 4.56 -5.86 14.29
C LEU A 62 3.54 -6.65 13.48
N ILE A 63 3.32 -6.33 12.20
CA ILE A 63 2.32 -6.98 11.36
C ILE A 63 2.99 -8.05 10.50
N ASN A 64 2.58 -9.29 10.69
CA ASN A 64 2.97 -10.38 9.79
C ASN A 64 1.80 -10.72 8.86
N ASN A 65 1.81 -10.19 7.64
CA ASN A 65 0.75 -10.40 6.65
C ASN A 65 1.37 -10.56 5.25
N PRO A 66 1.01 -11.61 4.48
CA PRO A 66 1.63 -11.89 3.17
C PRO A 66 1.35 -10.82 2.11
N TYR A 67 0.32 -9.97 2.31
CA TYR A 67 -0.08 -8.92 1.37
C TYR A 67 0.52 -7.56 1.69
N LEU A 68 1.42 -7.48 2.68
CA LEU A 68 2.13 -6.26 3.05
C LEU A 68 3.62 -6.45 2.88
N CYS A 69 4.32 -5.41 2.43
CA CYS A 69 5.77 -5.35 2.51
C CYS A 69 6.18 -5.43 3.98
N ARG A 70 7.07 -6.36 4.30
CA ARG A 70 7.53 -6.60 5.66
C ARG A 70 8.60 -5.57 6.06
N ILE A 71 8.54 -5.09 7.28
CA ILE A 71 9.60 -4.32 7.90
C ILE A 71 10.47 -5.28 8.72
N TYR A 72 11.76 -5.34 8.39
CA TYR A 72 12.71 -6.22 9.06
C TYR A 72 13.32 -5.58 10.30
N GLU A 73 13.74 -4.31 10.17
CA GLU A 73 14.45 -3.59 11.22
C GLU A 73 14.21 -2.08 11.11
N ILE A 74 14.24 -1.38 12.23
CA ILE A 74 14.19 0.09 12.31
C ILE A 74 15.28 0.53 13.26
N SER A 75 16.26 1.24 12.74
CA SER A 75 17.36 1.81 13.51
C SER A 75 17.23 3.33 13.59
N GLU A 76 17.77 3.92 14.64
CA GLU A 76 17.69 5.36 14.92
C GLU A 76 19.08 5.97 15.18
N SER A 77 19.45 7.01 14.43
CA SER A 77 20.61 7.85 14.67
C SER A 77 20.22 9.25 15.15
N THR A 78 21.20 10.11 15.39
CA THR A 78 20.97 11.54 15.68
C THR A 78 20.30 12.28 14.53
N GLU A 79 20.55 11.87 13.29
CA GLU A 79 20.15 12.61 12.07
C GLU A 79 18.99 11.94 11.32
N ALA A 80 18.81 10.63 11.46
CA ALA A 80 17.85 9.88 10.66
C ALA A 80 17.34 8.62 11.37
N TYR A 81 16.22 8.09 10.84
CA TYR A 81 15.79 6.71 11.00
C TYR A 81 16.17 5.92 9.76
N THR A 82 16.65 4.69 9.95
CA THR A 82 16.91 3.75 8.85
C THR A 82 15.96 2.57 9.01
N ILE A 83 15.17 2.31 7.97
CA ILE A 83 14.18 1.24 7.92
C ILE A 83 14.65 0.24 6.87
N TYR A 84 14.75 -1.03 7.25
CA TYR A 84 15.04 -2.13 6.34
C TYR A 84 13.74 -2.86 6.01
N GLU A 85 13.39 -2.80 4.73
CA GLU A 85 12.12 -3.31 4.21
C GLU A 85 12.36 -4.51 3.29
N GLU A 86 11.38 -5.37 3.19
CA GLU A 86 11.36 -6.45 2.20
C GLU A 86 11.49 -5.87 0.79
N PHE A 87 12.41 -6.41 0.01
CA PHE A 87 12.38 -6.21 -1.44
C PHE A 87 11.36 -7.20 -2.02
N CYS A 88 10.28 -6.68 -2.59
CA CYS A 88 9.26 -7.49 -3.22
C CYS A 88 9.68 -7.78 -4.67
N ASP A 89 10.24 -8.98 -4.92
CA ASP A 89 10.57 -9.41 -6.28
C ASP A 89 9.30 -9.51 -7.12
N GLY A 90 9.25 -8.75 -8.22
CA GLY A 90 8.09 -8.62 -9.08
C GLY A 90 8.04 -7.28 -9.80
N MET A 91 6.88 -6.90 -10.26
CA MET A 91 6.65 -5.64 -10.96
C MET A 91 5.48 -4.87 -10.36
N THR A 92 5.46 -3.55 -10.54
CA THR A 92 4.31 -2.74 -10.13
C THR A 92 3.05 -3.17 -10.88
N LEU A 93 1.88 -2.95 -10.28
CA LEU A 93 0.62 -3.22 -10.97
C LEU A 93 0.44 -2.32 -12.20
N THR A 94 1.09 -1.15 -12.24
CA THR A 94 1.18 -0.28 -13.41
C THR A 94 1.89 -1.01 -14.56
N ASP A 95 3.07 -1.55 -14.30
CA ASP A 95 3.87 -2.27 -15.30
C ASP A 95 3.20 -3.60 -15.70
N TYR A 96 2.58 -4.29 -14.73
CA TYR A 96 1.84 -5.53 -14.98
C TYR A 96 0.65 -5.32 -15.91
N ALA A 97 -0.13 -4.25 -15.70
CA ALA A 97 -1.25 -3.91 -16.58
C ALA A 97 -0.77 -3.39 -17.94
N ASN A 98 0.42 -2.78 -18.01
CA ASN A 98 1.06 -2.29 -19.23
C ASN A 98 0.11 -1.46 -20.14
N GLY A 99 -0.76 -0.66 -19.52
CA GLY A 99 -1.76 0.15 -20.22
C GLY A 99 -2.98 -0.63 -20.73
N GLU A 100 -3.06 -1.93 -20.47
CA GLU A 100 -4.19 -2.78 -20.85
C GLU A 100 -5.18 -2.99 -19.70
N THR A 101 -6.39 -3.42 -20.04
CA THR A 101 -7.39 -3.81 -19.05
C THR A 101 -7.22 -5.26 -18.67
N LEU A 102 -7.55 -5.59 -17.40
CA LEU A 102 -7.51 -6.95 -16.91
C LEU A 102 -8.88 -7.63 -17.06
N ALA A 103 -8.86 -8.95 -17.19
CA ALA A 103 -10.07 -9.75 -17.06
C ALA A 103 -10.69 -9.58 -15.67
N GLU A 104 -12.03 -9.60 -15.58
CA GLU A 104 -12.76 -9.39 -14.32
C GLU A 104 -12.29 -10.31 -13.18
N HIS A 105 -12.00 -11.57 -13.52
CA HIS A 105 -11.51 -12.53 -12.52
C HIS A 105 -10.16 -12.12 -11.93
N ASP A 106 -9.23 -11.64 -12.75
CA ASP A 106 -7.87 -11.28 -12.34
C ASP A 106 -7.86 -9.95 -11.58
N ALA A 107 -8.62 -8.96 -12.06
CA ALA A 107 -8.83 -7.70 -11.34
C ALA A 107 -9.44 -7.95 -9.95
N LEU A 108 -10.42 -8.86 -9.83
CA LEU A 108 -11.01 -9.23 -8.55
C LEU A 108 -10.05 -10.04 -7.66
N ASN A 109 -9.18 -10.88 -8.21
CA ASN A 109 -8.15 -11.59 -7.45
C ASN A 109 -7.21 -10.59 -6.77
N ILE A 110 -6.65 -9.67 -7.56
CA ILE A 110 -5.75 -8.62 -7.07
C ILE A 110 -6.45 -7.77 -6.00
N THR A 111 -7.66 -7.27 -6.29
CA THR A 111 -8.42 -6.43 -5.36
C THR A 111 -8.74 -7.15 -4.05
N CYS A 112 -9.09 -8.45 -4.11
CA CYS A 112 -9.31 -9.26 -2.91
C CYS A 112 -8.05 -9.43 -2.07
N SER A 113 -6.89 -9.60 -2.69
CA SER A 113 -5.60 -9.66 -1.99
C SER A 113 -5.27 -8.33 -1.30
N ILE A 114 -5.48 -7.21 -2.00
CA ILE A 114 -5.32 -5.87 -1.41
C ILE A 114 -6.26 -5.67 -0.22
N CYS A 115 -7.54 -6.10 -0.31
CA CYS A 115 -8.47 -6.04 0.83
C CYS A 115 -7.92 -6.76 2.07
N GLN A 116 -7.26 -7.91 1.91
CA GLN A 116 -6.70 -8.67 3.04
C GLN A 116 -5.49 -7.94 3.67
N GLY A 117 -4.65 -7.28 2.85
CA GLY A 117 -3.59 -6.41 3.35
C GLY A 117 -4.15 -5.20 4.09
N LEU A 118 -5.12 -4.50 3.50
CA LEU A 118 -5.78 -3.36 4.14
C LEU A 118 -6.49 -3.74 5.44
N TYR A 119 -7.11 -4.91 5.51
CA TYR A 119 -7.72 -5.40 6.75
C TYR A 119 -6.69 -5.50 7.89
N ALA A 120 -5.50 -6.03 7.61
CA ALA A 120 -4.43 -6.11 8.61
C ALA A 120 -3.92 -4.72 9.04
N LEU A 121 -3.74 -3.79 8.09
CA LEU A 121 -3.36 -2.40 8.38
C LEU A 121 -4.40 -1.70 9.27
N HIS A 122 -5.67 -1.77 8.86
CA HIS A 122 -6.76 -1.09 9.55
C HIS A 122 -6.96 -1.61 10.97
N ASN A 123 -6.84 -2.94 11.20
CA ASN A 123 -6.88 -3.53 12.52
C ASN A 123 -5.71 -3.06 13.42
N SER A 124 -4.60 -2.66 12.82
CA SER A 124 -3.47 -2.06 13.52
C SER A 124 -3.60 -0.53 13.64
N GLY A 125 -4.75 0.03 13.24
CA GLY A 125 -5.02 1.46 13.28
C GLY A 125 -4.23 2.28 12.26
N ILE A 126 -3.72 1.66 11.18
CA ILE A 126 -2.98 2.32 10.12
C ILE A 126 -3.91 2.51 8.91
N VAL A 127 -3.95 3.72 8.36
CA VAL A 127 -4.61 4.05 7.09
C VAL A 127 -3.51 4.32 6.07
N HIS A 128 -3.56 3.67 4.90
CA HIS A 128 -2.51 3.74 3.89
C HIS A 128 -2.47 5.08 3.14
N ARG A 129 -3.64 5.56 2.68
CA ARG A 129 -3.89 6.87 2.04
C ARG A 129 -3.33 7.05 0.62
N ASP A 130 -2.62 6.06 0.08
CA ASP A 130 -2.08 6.12 -1.29
C ASP A 130 -2.21 4.77 -2.03
N ILE A 131 -3.40 4.18 -1.98
CA ILE A 131 -3.67 2.95 -2.76
C ILE A 131 -3.83 3.32 -4.23
N LYS A 132 -2.85 2.89 -5.04
CA LYS A 132 -2.76 3.09 -6.50
C LYS A 132 -1.92 1.99 -7.14
N PRO A 133 -1.94 1.84 -8.48
CA PRO A 133 -1.18 0.77 -9.15
C PRO A 133 0.31 0.75 -8.85
N ASP A 134 0.96 1.92 -8.71
CA ASP A 134 2.40 2.03 -8.44
C ASP A 134 2.80 1.49 -7.06
N ASN A 135 1.86 1.48 -6.10
CA ASN A 135 2.09 1.04 -4.73
C ASN A 135 1.62 -0.40 -4.48
N ILE A 136 1.36 -1.15 -5.55
CA ILE A 136 1.00 -2.57 -5.52
C ILE A 136 2.02 -3.34 -6.36
N ILE A 137 2.65 -4.35 -5.76
CA ILE A 137 3.55 -5.26 -6.48
C ILE A 137 2.83 -6.58 -6.76
N ILE A 138 2.91 -7.03 -8.00
CA ILE A 138 2.60 -8.40 -8.39
C ILE A 138 3.92 -9.16 -8.35
N CYS A 139 4.09 -10.00 -7.34
CA CYS A 139 5.30 -10.76 -7.13
C CYS A 139 5.43 -11.92 -8.13
N ASP A 140 6.65 -12.42 -8.32
CA ASP A 140 6.94 -13.51 -9.26
C ASP A 140 6.19 -14.81 -8.91
N ASP A 141 5.82 -15.02 -7.65
CA ASP A 141 4.97 -16.11 -7.17
C ASP A 141 3.46 -15.83 -7.32
N ASN A 142 3.07 -14.76 -8.02
CA ASN A 142 1.71 -14.23 -8.19
C ASN A 142 1.05 -13.75 -6.88
N ASN A 143 1.79 -13.58 -5.79
CA ASN A 143 1.29 -12.89 -4.62
C ASN A 143 1.20 -11.37 -4.91
N VAL A 144 0.32 -10.70 -4.18
CA VAL A 144 0.12 -9.26 -4.27
C VAL A 144 0.62 -8.63 -2.98
N LYS A 145 1.44 -7.58 -3.08
CA LYS A 145 1.92 -6.85 -1.91
C LYS A 145 1.65 -5.36 -2.02
N ILE A 146 1.20 -4.79 -0.92
CA ILE A 146 1.07 -3.33 -0.74
C ILE A 146 2.41 -2.82 -0.24
N ILE A 147 2.92 -1.77 -0.88
CA ILE A 147 4.19 -1.12 -0.57
C ILE A 147 3.98 0.38 -0.36
N ASP A 148 5.02 1.07 0.10
CA ASP A 148 5.10 2.53 0.23
C ASP A 148 4.11 3.14 1.23
N PHE A 149 4.56 3.25 2.48
CA PHE A 149 3.78 3.77 3.61
C PHE A 149 4.15 5.21 3.99
N ASP A 150 4.81 5.96 3.10
CA ASP A 150 5.38 7.28 3.42
C ASP A 150 4.34 8.33 3.82
N ILE A 151 3.12 8.23 3.28
CA ILE A 151 2.01 9.12 3.66
C ILE A 151 0.94 8.44 4.49
N SER A 152 1.20 7.20 4.92
CA SER A 152 0.31 6.46 5.81
C SER A 152 0.22 7.12 7.18
N LYS A 153 -0.86 6.84 7.89
CA LYS A 153 -1.18 7.53 9.14
C LYS A 153 -1.75 6.57 10.17
N ILE A 154 -1.40 6.80 11.44
CA ILE A 154 -2.11 6.18 12.56
C ILE A 154 -3.42 6.94 12.79
N TYR A 155 -4.55 6.23 12.72
CA TYR A 155 -5.86 6.79 13.03
C TYR A 155 -5.94 7.20 14.50
N LYS A 156 -6.42 8.43 14.76
CA LYS A 156 -6.62 8.99 16.10
C LYS A 156 -8.08 9.44 16.25
N SER A 157 -8.87 8.78 17.08
CA SER A 157 -10.30 9.06 17.27
C SER A 157 -10.61 10.51 17.70
N ASN A 158 -9.65 11.21 18.30
CA ASN A 158 -9.83 12.59 18.81
C ASN A 158 -9.50 13.67 17.76
N GLN A 159 -9.08 13.30 16.55
CA GLN A 159 -8.72 14.24 15.49
C GLN A 159 -9.93 14.44 14.56
N ARG A 160 -10.26 15.70 14.23
CA ARG A 160 -11.41 16.00 13.35
C ARG A 160 -11.07 16.12 11.87
N SER A 161 -9.82 16.46 11.56
CA SER A 161 -9.35 16.60 10.18
C SER A 161 -7.88 16.21 10.07
N ASP A 162 -7.43 15.90 8.86
CA ASP A 162 -6.01 15.68 8.58
C ASP A 162 -5.26 17.01 8.58
N THR A 163 -4.01 16.97 9.02
CA THR A 163 -3.17 18.17 9.11
C THR A 163 -2.54 18.57 7.76
N GLN A 164 -2.55 17.66 6.80
CA GLN A 164 -1.99 17.88 5.46
C GLN A 164 -2.88 17.22 4.41
N THR A 165 -3.04 17.91 3.28
CA THR A 165 -3.65 17.33 2.08
C THR A 165 -2.62 16.42 1.41
N LEU A 166 -2.89 15.11 1.40
CA LEU A 166 -1.98 14.10 0.86
C LEU A 166 -2.79 13.06 0.07
N GLY A 167 -2.16 12.51 -0.94
CA GLY A 167 -2.72 11.47 -1.80
C GLY A 167 -2.48 11.76 -3.28
N THR A 168 -2.55 10.72 -4.09
CA THR A 168 -2.34 10.83 -5.54
C THR A 168 -3.61 11.33 -6.21
N VAL A 169 -3.50 12.40 -7.01
CA VAL A 169 -4.62 12.94 -7.80
C VAL A 169 -5.22 11.82 -8.66
N GLY A 170 -6.55 11.71 -8.61
CA GLY A 170 -7.30 10.66 -9.30
C GLY A 170 -7.60 9.44 -8.44
N PHE A 171 -6.80 9.10 -7.43
CA PHE A 171 -7.06 7.97 -6.52
C PHE A 171 -7.51 8.42 -5.13
N ALA A 172 -7.09 9.61 -4.69
CA ALA A 172 -7.36 10.10 -3.36
C ALA A 172 -8.86 10.34 -3.11
N ALA A 173 -9.33 9.91 -1.93
CA ALA A 173 -10.70 10.12 -1.50
C ALA A 173 -10.98 11.61 -1.17
N PRO A 174 -12.25 12.07 -1.29
CA PRO A 174 -12.59 13.48 -1.07
C PRO A 174 -12.15 14.03 0.29
N GLU A 175 -12.24 13.23 1.35
CA GLU A 175 -11.82 13.62 2.71
C GLU A 175 -10.33 13.92 2.83
N GLN A 176 -9.47 13.37 1.95
CA GLN A 176 -8.02 13.64 1.95
C GLN A 176 -7.68 15.08 1.54
N PHE A 177 -8.62 15.79 0.96
CA PHE A 177 -8.47 17.21 0.60
C PHE A 177 -8.82 18.16 1.75
N GLY A 178 -8.78 17.71 3.00
CA GLY A 178 -8.84 18.55 4.20
C GLY A 178 -10.23 18.79 4.77
N MET A 179 -11.25 18.11 4.28
CA MET A 179 -12.64 18.27 4.80
C MET A 179 -12.89 17.44 6.06
N GLN A 180 -12.28 16.28 6.18
CA GLN A 180 -12.46 15.34 7.29
C GLN A 180 -11.18 14.56 7.57
N GLN A 181 -11.17 13.77 8.64
CA GLN A 181 -10.07 12.86 8.91
C GLN A 181 -10.16 11.62 8.02
N SER A 182 -9.04 11.21 7.41
CA SER A 182 -8.92 9.92 6.74
C SER A 182 -9.03 8.77 7.75
N ASP A 183 -9.84 7.76 7.42
CA ASP A 183 -9.96 6.50 8.15
C ASP A 183 -9.86 5.30 7.19
N ALA A 184 -10.12 4.09 7.69
CA ALA A 184 -10.08 2.85 6.89
C ALA A 184 -10.86 2.94 5.56
N ARG A 185 -11.96 3.69 5.53
CA ARG A 185 -12.85 3.83 4.37
C ARG A 185 -12.26 4.71 3.26
N THR A 186 -11.25 5.50 3.59
CA THR A 186 -10.43 6.27 2.63
C THR A 186 -9.72 5.32 1.65
N ASP A 187 -9.09 4.25 2.17
CA ASP A 187 -8.41 3.26 1.35
C ASP A 187 -9.40 2.45 0.49
N LEU A 188 -10.62 2.22 0.97
CA LEU A 188 -11.66 1.52 0.21
C LEU A 188 -12.17 2.34 -0.99
N TYR A 189 -12.19 3.68 -0.87
CA TYR A 189 -12.47 4.56 -2.01
C TYR A 189 -11.37 4.42 -3.06
N SER A 190 -10.10 4.57 -2.68
CA SER A 190 -8.97 4.45 -3.59
C SER A 190 -8.88 3.08 -4.26
N LEU A 191 -9.20 2.01 -3.51
CA LEU A 191 -9.25 0.65 -4.03
C LEU A 191 -10.37 0.46 -5.07
N ALA A 192 -11.51 1.12 -4.90
CA ALA A 192 -12.59 1.07 -5.89
C ALA A 192 -12.25 1.83 -7.17
N VAL A 193 -11.54 2.97 -7.06
CA VAL A 193 -10.95 3.64 -8.23
C VAL A 193 -10.00 2.71 -8.95
N LEU A 194 -9.08 2.07 -8.22
CA LEU A 194 -8.12 1.11 -8.76
C LEU A 194 -8.83 -0.05 -9.48
N LEU A 195 -9.83 -0.67 -8.86
CA LEU A 195 -10.59 -1.76 -9.49
C LEU A 195 -11.23 -1.31 -10.81
N ASN A 196 -11.82 -0.12 -10.84
CA ASN A 196 -12.39 0.42 -12.09
C ASN A 196 -11.32 0.62 -13.16
N VAL A 197 -10.17 1.19 -12.81
CA VAL A 197 -9.05 1.40 -13.74
C VAL A 197 -8.55 0.07 -14.30
N LEU A 198 -8.39 -0.95 -13.47
CA LEU A 198 -7.98 -2.29 -13.93
C LEU A 198 -8.97 -2.90 -14.93
N LEU A 199 -10.27 -2.61 -14.77
CA LEU A 199 -11.32 -3.17 -15.63
C LEU A 199 -11.58 -2.38 -16.90
N THR A 200 -11.28 -1.08 -16.91
CA THR A 200 -11.70 -0.19 -18.02
C THR A 200 -10.56 0.59 -18.66
N GLY A 201 -9.37 0.61 -18.04
CA GLY A 201 -8.26 1.48 -18.41
C GLY A 201 -8.47 2.95 -18.02
N GLU A 202 -9.65 3.31 -17.47
CA GLU A 202 -10.06 4.70 -17.28
C GLU A 202 -10.50 5.00 -15.85
N HIS A 203 -10.30 6.25 -15.42
CA HIS A 203 -10.83 6.74 -14.15
C HIS A 203 -12.37 6.65 -14.11
N PRO A 204 -13.00 6.36 -12.96
CA PRO A 204 -14.47 6.23 -12.83
C PRO A 204 -15.28 7.44 -13.31
N SER A 205 -14.71 8.64 -13.34
CA SER A 205 -15.38 9.84 -13.88
C SER A 205 -15.45 9.87 -15.40
N VAL A 206 -14.65 9.06 -16.09
CA VAL A 206 -14.61 8.95 -17.55
C VAL A 206 -15.39 7.73 -18.01
N LYS A 207 -15.09 6.55 -17.45
CA LYS A 207 -15.74 5.29 -17.81
C LYS A 207 -15.91 4.39 -16.59
N MET A 208 -17.09 3.85 -16.42
CA MET A 208 -17.41 2.84 -15.40
C MET A 208 -17.41 1.44 -15.99
N CYS A 209 -17.06 0.44 -15.19
CA CYS A 209 -17.11 -0.96 -15.60
C CYS A 209 -18.56 -1.38 -15.96
N GLU A 210 -18.71 -2.32 -16.89
CA GLU A 210 -20.01 -2.75 -17.41
C GLU A 210 -20.68 -3.82 -16.53
N ASN A 211 -19.91 -4.63 -15.80
CA ASN A 211 -20.46 -5.66 -14.93
C ASN A 211 -21.30 -5.05 -13.80
N LYS A 212 -22.61 -5.23 -13.88
CA LYS A 212 -23.56 -4.62 -12.94
C LYS A 212 -23.30 -4.96 -11.47
N LYS A 213 -22.77 -6.17 -11.18
CA LYS A 213 -22.46 -6.59 -9.80
C LYS A 213 -21.23 -5.84 -9.26
N ILE A 214 -20.16 -5.75 -10.07
CA ILE A 214 -18.93 -5.03 -9.72
C ILE A 214 -19.21 -3.52 -9.65
N LEU A 215 -19.91 -2.97 -10.64
CA LEU A 215 -20.32 -1.57 -10.70
C LEU A 215 -21.06 -1.12 -9.43
N LYS A 216 -21.96 -1.96 -8.89
CA LYS A 216 -22.68 -1.67 -7.64
C LYS A 216 -21.71 -1.53 -6.46
N VAL A 217 -20.67 -2.37 -6.39
CA VAL A 217 -19.64 -2.31 -5.34
C VAL A 217 -18.80 -1.05 -5.48
N ILE A 218 -18.31 -0.77 -6.69
CA ILE A 218 -17.51 0.43 -6.99
C ILE A 218 -18.31 1.69 -6.61
N LYS A 219 -19.55 1.83 -7.07
CA LYS A 219 -20.40 3.00 -6.75
C LYS A 219 -20.59 3.21 -5.25
N LYS A 220 -20.76 2.14 -4.48
CA LYS A 220 -20.87 2.25 -3.02
C LYS A 220 -19.59 2.77 -2.40
N CYS A 221 -18.42 2.26 -2.80
CA CYS A 221 -17.12 2.73 -2.30
C CYS A 221 -16.82 4.17 -2.70
N LEU A 222 -17.29 4.64 -3.86
CA LEU A 222 -17.06 5.99 -4.37
C LEU A 222 -18.01 7.05 -3.78
N SER A 223 -18.84 6.69 -2.79
CA SER A 223 -19.71 7.66 -2.10
C SER A 223 -18.87 8.78 -1.50
N ILE A 224 -19.34 10.04 -1.65
CA ILE A 224 -18.66 11.22 -1.10
C ILE A 224 -18.60 11.12 0.42
N ASN A 225 -19.75 10.77 1.06
CA ASN A 225 -19.80 10.53 2.48
C ASN A 225 -19.20 9.15 2.80
N PRO A 226 -18.12 9.05 3.61
CA PRO A 226 -17.55 7.78 4.03
C PRO A 226 -18.56 6.84 4.73
N ASP A 227 -19.59 7.37 5.41
CA ASP A 227 -20.59 6.55 6.10
C ASP A 227 -21.48 5.73 5.14
N ASP A 228 -21.57 6.12 3.86
CA ASP A 228 -22.30 5.39 2.83
C ASP A 228 -21.47 4.28 2.17
N ARG A 229 -20.16 4.19 2.48
CA ARG A 229 -19.26 3.16 1.94
C ARG A 229 -19.38 1.84 2.71
N TYR A 230 -18.58 0.84 2.36
CA TYR A 230 -18.33 -0.32 3.21
C TYR A 230 -17.56 0.12 4.45
N SER A 231 -17.88 -0.47 5.60
CA SER A 231 -17.29 -0.07 6.88
C SER A 231 -15.87 -0.59 7.07
N THR A 232 -15.55 -1.75 6.48
CA THR A 232 -14.27 -2.41 6.65
C THR A 232 -13.77 -3.04 5.34
N ALA A 233 -12.46 -3.25 5.24
CA ALA A 233 -11.86 -3.99 4.14
C ALA A 233 -12.34 -5.45 4.09
N GLU A 234 -12.67 -6.05 5.24
CA GLU A 234 -13.23 -7.41 5.32
C GLU A 234 -14.65 -7.46 4.71
N GLU A 235 -15.50 -6.48 5.01
CA GLU A 235 -16.85 -6.40 4.42
C GLU A 235 -16.75 -6.32 2.89
N LEU A 236 -15.88 -5.45 2.39
CA LEU A 236 -15.62 -5.30 0.95
C LEU A 236 -15.07 -6.60 0.34
N TYR A 237 -14.07 -7.22 0.97
CA TYR A 237 -13.53 -8.52 0.55
C TYR A 237 -14.62 -9.57 0.39
N ASN A 238 -15.50 -9.72 1.38
CA ASN A 238 -16.55 -10.74 1.37
C ASN A 238 -17.51 -10.56 0.18
N VAL A 239 -17.84 -9.32 -0.15
CA VAL A 239 -18.70 -9.01 -1.31
C VAL A 239 -17.99 -9.30 -2.62
N LEU A 240 -16.76 -8.83 -2.79
CA LEU A 240 -15.95 -9.05 -4.01
C LEU A 240 -15.66 -10.54 -4.22
N ASN A 241 -15.28 -11.27 -3.16
CA ASN A 241 -14.99 -12.68 -3.23
C ASN A 241 -16.20 -13.52 -3.63
N LYS A 242 -17.42 -13.12 -3.19
CA LYS A 242 -18.66 -13.75 -3.65
C LYS A 242 -18.90 -13.55 -5.15
N ILE A 243 -18.59 -12.38 -5.68
CA ILE A 243 -18.70 -12.09 -7.12
C ILE A 243 -17.65 -12.92 -7.88
N ARG A 244 -16.38 -12.89 -7.44
CA ARG A 244 -15.26 -13.62 -8.03
C ARG A 244 -15.55 -15.13 -8.16
N ARG A 245 -16.05 -15.74 -7.08
CA ARG A 245 -16.40 -17.17 -7.09
C ARG A 245 -17.46 -17.49 -8.13
N LYS A 246 -18.48 -16.66 -8.29
CA LYS A 246 -19.53 -16.87 -9.30
C LYS A 246 -19.00 -16.80 -10.71
N LEU A 247 -18.14 -15.82 -11.02
CA LEU A 247 -17.51 -15.70 -12.34
C LEU A 247 -16.63 -16.92 -12.71
N LYS A 248 -15.98 -17.54 -11.72
CA LYS A 248 -15.21 -18.76 -11.95
C LYS A 248 -16.10 -19.92 -12.39
N TYR A 249 -17.27 -20.10 -11.78
CA TYR A 249 -18.21 -21.16 -12.14
C TYR A 249 -18.87 -20.91 -13.50
N GLU A 250 -19.22 -19.64 -13.83
CA GLU A 250 -19.82 -19.29 -15.12
C GLU A 250 -18.88 -19.52 -16.31
N LYS A 251 -17.56 -19.56 -16.11
CA LYS A 251 -16.55 -19.90 -17.16
C LYS A 251 -16.30 -21.40 -17.31
N MET A 252 -16.72 -22.23 -16.37
CA MET A 252 -16.53 -23.69 -16.38
C MET A 252 -17.78 -24.45 -16.84
N SER A 253 -18.90 -23.75 -17.04
CA SER A 253 -20.18 -24.24 -17.57
C SER A 253 -20.31 -23.96 -19.06
#